data_dddcf0ccd7399f2b9806204683cc19d9
#
_entry.id   dddcf0ccd7399f2b9806204683cc19d9
#
_cell.length_a   1.000
_cell.length_b   1.000
_cell.length_c   1.000
_cell.angle_alpha   90.00
_cell.angle_beta   90.00
_cell.angle_gamma   90.00
#
_symmetry.space_group_name_H-M   'P 1'
#
loop_
_entity.id
_entity.type
_entity.pdbx_description
1 polymer ?
#
loop_
_entity_poly.entity_id
_entity_poly.type
_entity_poly.pdbx_seq_one_letter_code
_entity_poly.pdbx_strand_id
1 'polypeptide(L)'
;MTRFIVASSQACIGCRTCEVACALEHVAPGAEFHPRLKVMRLNELSVPVMCHQCENAPCVGACPTGALSMGAEKVEADGGRCIGCQSCVVACPFGAITIEVEAGVTPVIVKCDLCGNRGRGPACVDVCPTAALSIMTEEQLSALQKQRNIATAALLSL
;
A
#
# COMPACT_ATOMS: atom_id res chain seq x y z
N MET A 1 -3.80 -5.80 15.11
CA MET A 1 -3.59 -6.77 14.02
C MET A 1 -3.38 -6.01 12.74
N THR A 2 -2.21 -6.14 12.14
CA THR A 2 -1.87 -5.42 10.91
C THR A 2 -2.69 -5.95 9.74
N ARG A 3 -3.32 -5.05 8.98
CA ARG A 3 -4.02 -5.36 7.74
C ARG A 3 -3.22 -4.81 6.57
N PHE A 4 -3.20 -5.53 5.47
CA PHE A 4 -2.52 -5.09 4.26
C PHE A 4 -3.25 -5.57 3.01
N ILE A 5 -2.96 -4.93 1.88
CA ILE A 5 -3.52 -5.32 0.59
C ILE A 5 -2.52 -6.21 -0.12
N VAL A 6 -2.98 -7.34 -0.62
CA VAL A 6 -2.21 -8.22 -1.50
C VAL A 6 -2.69 -8.08 -2.93
N ALA A 7 -1.76 -8.22 -3.87
CA ALA A 7 -2.02 -8.17 -5.29
C ALA A 7 -1.65 -9.50 -5.96
N SER A 8 -2.53 -10.00 -6.83
CA SER A 8 -2.27 -11.15 -7.70
C SER A 8 -1.82 -10.65 -9.06
N SER A 9 -0.58 -10.92 -9.44
CA SER A 9 -0.06 -10.60 -10.77
C SER A 9 -0.73 -11.42 -11.89
N GLN A 10 -1.23 -12.61 -11.56
CA GLN A 10 -1.94 -13.47 -12.51
C GLN A 10 -3.35 -12.96 -12.85
N ALA A 11 -4.00 -12.29 -11.89
CA ALA A 11 -5.34 -11.75 -12.07
C ALA A 11 -5.33 -10.28 -12.54
N CYS A 12 -4.22 -9.56 -12.38
CA CYS A 12 -4.12 -8.15 -12.74
C CYS A 12 -4.01 -7.98 -14.27
N ILE A 13 -4.94 -7.26 -14.86
CA ILE A 13 -4.96 -6.95 -16.32
C ILE A 13 -4.35 -5.57 -16.63
N GLY A 14 -3.81 -4.85 -15.64
CA GLY A 14 -3.17 -3.55 -15.85
C GLY A 14 -4.12 -2.41 -16.22
N CYS A 15 -5.42 -2.52 -15.91
CA CYS A 15 -6.44 -1.52 -16.29
C CYS A 15 -6.33 -0.17 -15.55
N ARG A 16 -5.57 -0.11 -14.44
CA ARG A 16 -5.35 1.09 -13.60
C ARG A 16 -6.60 1.68 -12.95
N THR A 17 -7.75 1.04 -13.00
CA THR A 17 -8.97 1.49 -12.31
C THR A 17 -8.74 1.68 -10.81
N CYS A 18 -7.90 0.87 -10.20
CA CYS A 18 -7.50 0.98 -8.80
C CYS A 18 -6.70 2.26 -8.49
N GLU A 19 -5.85 2.75 -9.41
CA GLU A 19 -5.15 4.03 -9.27
C GLU A 19 -6.14 5.19 -9.27
N VAL A 20 -7.07 5.19 -10.23
CA VAL A 20 -8.10 6.22 -10.35
C VAL A 20 -8.96 6.26 -9.09
N ALA A 21 -9.48 5.12 -8.65
CA ALA A 21 -10.31 5.04 -7.44
C ALA A 21 -9.55 5.47 -6.18
N CYS A 22 -8.28 5.09 -6.05
CA CYS A 22 -7.44 5.50 -4.94
C CYS A 22 -7.25 7.02 -4.91
N ALA A 23 -6.95 7.63 -6.05
CA ALA A 23 -6.75 9.07 -6.12
C ALA A 23 -8.05 9.84 -5.86
N LEU A 24 -9.17 9.41 -6.43
CA LEU A 24 -10.49 10.04 -6.19
C LEU A 24 -10.90 10.01 -4.70
N GLU A 25 -10.54 8.94 -3.98
CA GLU A 25 -10.83 8.84 -2.55
C GLU A 25 -10.00 9.80 -1.69
N HIS A 26 -8.83 10.24 -2.18
CA HIS A 26 -7.88 11.01 -1.40
C HIS A 26 -7.64 12.43 -1.92
N VAL A 27 -8.17 12.77 -3.08
CA VAL A 27 -8.01 14.11 -3.66
C VAL A 27 -8.89 15.11 -2.93
N ALA A 28 -8.30 16.22 -2.49
CA ALA A 28 -9.06 17.38 -2.05
C ALA A 28 -9.54 18.20 -3.28
N PRO A 29 -10.63 18.95 -3.18
CA PRO A 29 -11.07 19.81 -4.27
C PRO A 29 -9.97 20.79 -4.71
N GLY A 30 -9.57 20.70 -5.98
CA GLY A 30 -8.54 21.55 -6.58
C GLY A 30 -7.09 21.10 -6.34
N ALA A 31 -6.88 19.95 -5.65
CA ALA A 31 -5.54 19.38 -5.46
C ALA A 31 -5.14 18.45 -6.62
N GLU A 32 -3.84 18.20 -6.75
CA GLU A 32 -3.30 17.27 -7.72
C GLU A 32 -3.70 15.81 -7.44
N PHE A 33 -3.69 15.01 -8.50
CA PHE A 33 -4.14 13.64 -8.51
C PHE A 33 -2.98 12.67 -8.17
N HIS A 34 -2.85 12.30 -6.89
CA HIS A 34 -1.80 11.43 -6.38
C HIS A 34 -2.34 10.08 -5.89
N PRO A 35 -2.34 9.02 -6.71
CA PRO A 35 -2.72 7.69 -6.25
C PRO A 35 -1.68 7.15 -5.26
N ARG A 36 -2.16 6.53 -4.17
CA ARG A 36 -1.31 5.92 -3.13
C ARG A 36 -0.90 4.48 -3.45
N LEU A 37 -1.20 4.03 -4.65
CA LEU A 37 -0.73 2.80 -5.27
C LEU A 37 -0.40 3.09 -6.73
N LYS A 38 0.50 2.29 -7.33
CA LYS A 38 0.87 2.41 -8.74
C LYS A 38 0.87 1.04 -9.40
N VAL A 39 0.26 0.94 -10.59
CA VAL A 39 0.30 -0.29 -11.38
C VAL A 39 1.56 -0.28 -12.23
N MET A 40 2.49 -1.12 -11.87
CA MET A 40 3.72 -1.33 -12.62
C MET A 40 3.51 -2.38 -13.71
N ARG A 41 4.08 -2.14 -14.88
CA ARG A 41 4.07 -3.07 -15.99
C ARG A 41 5.49 -3.57 -16.23
N LEU A 42 5.65 -4.89 -16.19
CA LEU A 42 6.92 -5.56 -16.45
C LEU A 42 6.67 -6.61 -17.52
N ASN A 43 7.10 -6.34 -18.76
CA ASN A 43 6.79 -7.17 -19.92
C ASN A 43 5.28 -7.43 -20.05
N GLU A 44 4.87 -8.69 -19.92
CA GLU A 44 3.46 -9.11 -19.99
C GLU A 44 2.73 -9.10 -18.62
N LEU A 45 3.47 -8.87 -17.53
CA LEU A 45 2.89 -8.84 -16.19
C LEU A 45 2.53 -7.40 -15.78
N SER A 46 1.40 -7.27 -15.14
CA SER A 46 1.01 -6.03 -14.48
C SER A 46 0.79 -6.30 -12.99
N VAL A 47 1.34 -5.43 -12.13
CA VAL A 47 1.24 -5.61 -10.67
C VAL A 47 1.00 -4.25 -10.01
N PRO A 48 -0.07 -4.11 -9.21
CA PRO A 48 -0.22 -2.96 -8.32
C PRO A 48 0.84 -3.00 -7.20
N VAL A 49 1.59 -1.93 -7.05
CA VAL A 49 2.55 -1.72 -5.97
C VAL A 49 1.97 -0.72 -4.98
N MET A 50 1.95 -1.07 -3.71
CA MET A 50 1.41 -0.24 -2.63
C MET A 50 2.12 -0.51 -1.31
N CYS A 51 1.81 0.27 -0.29
CA CYS A 51 2.37 0.09 1.05
C CYS A 51 1.92 -1.26 1.65
N HIS A 52 2.89 -2.02 2.14
CA HIS A 52 2.68 -3.33 2.78
C HIS A 52 2.32 -3.23 4.27
N GLN A 53 2.22 -2.02 4.84
CA GLN A 53 1.93 -1.80 6.27
C GLN A 53 2.85 -2.63 7.18
N CYS A 54 4.16 -2.59 6.92
CA CYS A 54 5.17 -3.41 7.61
C CYS A 54 5.11 -3.24 9.13
N GLU A 55 5.21 -4.33 9.89
CA GLU A 55 5.22 -4.30 11.35
C GLU A 55 6.46 -3.60 11.92
N ASN A 56 7.63 -3.89 11.34
CA ASN A 56 8.86 -3.15 11.62
C ASN A 56 9.16 -2.22 10.45
N ALA A 57 8.36 -1.16 10.33
CA ALA A 57 8.36 -0.26 9.19
C ALA A 57 9.65 0.58 9.09
N PRO A 58 10.54 0.34 8.09
CA PRO A 58 11.77 1.11 7.94
C PRO A 58 11.53 2.61 7.75
N CYS A 59 10.41 2.96 7.10
CA CYS A 59 10.02 4.36 6.89
C CYS A 59 9.67 5.10 8.20
N VAL A 60 9.16 4.38 9.21
CA VAL A 60 8.91 4.94 10.54
C VAL A 60 10.25 5.19 11.25
N GLY A 61 11.14 4.19 11.26
CA GLY A 61 12.46 4.31 11.88
C GLY A 61 13.35 5.39 11.25
N ALA A 62 13.17 5.64 9.94
CA ALA A 62 13.93 6.64 9.20
C ALA A 62 13.37 8.07 9.32
N CYS A 63 12.17 8.26 9.88
CA CYS A 63 11.56 9.58 9.96
C CYS A 63 12.07 10.38 11.15
N PRO A 64 12.86 11.45 10.95
CA PRO A 64 13.49 12.19 12.05
C PRO A 64 12.48 13.02 12.87
N THR A 65 11.34 13.37 12.29
CA THR A 65 10.31 14.19 12.96
C THR A 65 9.17 13.35 13.54
N GLY A 66 9.19 12.02 13.32
CA GLY A 66 8.10 11.13 13.69
C GLY A 66 6.78 11.45 12.97
N ALA A 67 6.86 11.99 11.75
CA ALA A 67 5.69 12.18 10.88
C ALA A 67 5.09 10.84 10.41
N LEU A 68 5.86 9.77 10.50
CA LEU A 68 5.39 8.40 10.32
C LEU A 68 5.48 7.67 11.66
N SER A 69 4.42 6.96 12.03
CA SER A 69 4.34 6.21 13.28
C SER A 69 3.61 4.89 13.07
N MET A 70 3.84 3.94 13.99
CA MET A 70 3.08 2.69 14.02
C MET A 70 1.73 2.94 14.72
N GLY A 71 0.64 2.76 13.99
CA GLY A 71 -0.70 2.71 14.55
C GLY A 71 -1.09 1.29 14.96
N ALA A 72 -2.34 1.10 15.42
CA ALA A 72 -2.86 -0.19 15.85
C ALA A 72 -2.97 -1.22 14.71
N GLU A 73 -3.24 -0.78 13.50
CA GLU A 73 -3.50 -1.66 12.34
C GLU A 73 -2.66 -1.31 11.10
N LYS A 74 -2.03 -0.13 11.09
CA LYS A 74 -1.33 0.40 9.91
C LYS A 74 -0.24 1.39 10.32
N VAL A 75 0.65 1.69 9.37
CA VAL A 75 1.56 2.84 9.47
C VAL A 75 0.79 4.11 9.22
N GLU A 76 0.76 5.00 10.19
CA GLU A 76 0.08 6.29 10.14
C GLU A 76 1.02 7.39 9.65
N ALA A 77 0.46 8.41 9.03
CA ALA A 77 1.19 9.57 8.52
C ALA A 77 0.55 10.86 9.00
N ASP A 78 1.35 11.70 9.65
CA ASP A 78 1.00 13.06 10.06
C ASP A 78 1.74 14.06 9.18
N GLY A 79 1.02 14.63 8.21
CA GLY A 79 1.58 15.62 7.28
C GLY A 79 2.06 16.90 7.96
N GLY A 80 1.44 17.28 9.10
CA GLY A 80 1.82 18.47 9.85
C GLY A 80 3.23 18.42 10.45
N ARG A 81 3.78 17.22 10.62
CA ARG A 81 5.14 16.99 11.12
C ARG A 81 6.16 16.71 10.01
N CYS A 82 5.69 16.59 8.76
CA CYS A 82 6.56 16.28 7.63
C CYS A 82 7.38 17.51 7.21
N ILE A 83 8.70 17.33 7.11
CA ILE A 83 9.64 18.37 6.64
C ILE A 83 10.13 18.11 5.20
N GLY A 84 9.59 17.12 4.50
CA GLY A 84 9.96 16.80 3.11
C GLY A 84 11.36 16.19 2.93
N CYS A 85 12.00 15.67 3.96
CA CYS A 85 13.38 15.17 3.89
C CYS A 85 13.60 13.91 3.05
N GLN A 86 12.52 13.23 2.62
CA GLN A 86 12.51 12.03 1.77
C GLN A 86 13.22 10.79 2.36
N SER A 87 13.67 10.80 3.62
CA SER A 87 14.32 9.64 4.24
C SER A 87 13.43 8.39 4.22
N CYS A 88 12.11 8.55 4.38
CA CYS A 88 11.14 7.47 4.29
C CYS A 88 11.01 6.88 2.87
N VAL A 89 11.20 7.70 1.83
CA VAL A 89 11.18 7.25 0.43
C VAL A 89 12.36 6.33 0.16
N VAL A 90 13.56 6.74 0.62
CA VAL A 90 14.80 5.95 0.48
C VAL A 90 14.73 4.66 1.32
N ALA A 91 14.15 4.74 2.53
CA ALA A 91 14.08 3.60 3.44
C ALA A 91 13.04 2.54 3.02
N CYS A 92 12.05 2.88 2.17
CA CYS A 92 11.01 1.94 1.77
C CYS A 92 11.53 0.93 0.75
N PRO A 93 11.63 -0.37 1.06
CA PRO A 93 12.15 -1.37 0.12
C PRO A 93 11.20 -1.65 -1.05
N PHE A 94 9.94 -1.19 -0.94
CA PHE A 94 8.90 -1.42 -1.96
C PHE A 94 8.66 -0.20 -2.85
N GLY A 95 9.31 0.95 -2.60
CA GLY A 95 9.04 2.19 -3.33
C GLY A 95 7.59 2.67 -3.22
N ALA A 96 6.91 2.34 -2.11
CA ALA A 96 5.48 2.52 -1.92
C ALA A 96 5.11 3.80 -1.15
N ILE A 97 6.04 4.72 -1.02
CA ILE A 97 5.86 6.02 -0.38
C ILE A 97 6.54 7.09 -1.23
N THR A 98 5.85 8.21 -1.44
CA THR A 98 6.41 9.40 -2.09
C THR A 98 6.09 10.63 -1.26
N ILE A 99 6.86 11.68 -1.45
CA ILE A 99 6.62 13.02 -0.89
C ILE A 99 6.34 13.93 -2.06
N GLU A 100 5.15 14.50 -2.08
CA GLU A 100 4.76 15.50 -3.07
C GLU A 100 4.87 16.89 -2.43
N VAL A 101 5.39 17.84 -3.17
CA VAL A 101 5.56 19.22 -2.72
C VAL A 101 4.97 20.14 -3.77
N GLU A 102 3.80 20.67 -3.49
CA GLU A 102 3.21 21.74 -4.28
C GLU A 102 3.81 23.10 -3.86
N ALA A 103 4.00 24.00 -4.81
CA ALA A 103 4.61 25.30 -4.55
C ALA A 103 3.80 26.08 -3.49
N GLY A 104 4.44 26.39 -2.35
CA GLY A 104 3.84 27.14 -1.23
C GLY A 104 2.99 26.30 -0.28
N VAL A 105 2.99 24.99 -0.41
CA VAL A 105 2.25 24.04 0.45
C VAL A 105 3.22 23.18 1.26
N THR A 106 2.78 22.70 2.42
CA THR A 106 3.54 21.75 3.23
C THR A 106 3.69 20.42 2.47
N PRO A 107 4.85 19.73 2.63
CA PRO A 107 5.05 18.42 1.99
C PRO A 107 3.96 17.40 2.34
N VAL A 108 3.42 16.73 1.33
CA VAL A 108 2.37 15.71 1.49
C VAL A 108 2.97 14.32 1.40
N ILE A 109 2.74 13.50 2.42
CA ILE A 109 3.14 12.09 2.42
C ILE A 109 2.10 11.28 1.65
N VAL A 110 2.49 10.77 0.49
CA VAL A 110 1.63 9.92 -0.35
C VAL A 110 1.99 8.45 -0.10
N LYS A 111 1.17 7.76 0.68
CA LYS A 111 1.28 6.33 0.97
C LYS A 111 -0.11 5.74 1.27
N CYS A 112 -0.31 4.46 0.97
CA CYS A 112 -1.55 3.77 1.28
C CYS A 112 -1.86 3.82 2.79
N ASP A 113 -3.09 4.24 3.12
CA ASP A 113 -3.64 4.32 4.48
C ASP A 113 -4.81 3.35 4.68
N LEU A 114 -4.99 2.40 3.75
CA LEU A 114 -6.10 1.45 3.73
C LEU A 114 -7.50 2.11 3.65
N CYS A 115 -7.57 3.36 3.18
CA CYS A 115 -8.78 4.18 3.14
C CYS A 115 -9.51 4.18 4.51
N GLY A 116 -8.78 4.47 5.58
CA GLY A 116 -9.26 4.33 6.97
C GLY A 116 -10.53 5.09 7.32
N ASN A 117 -10.88 6.12 6.54
CA ASN A 117 -12.10 6.91 6.71
C ASN A 117 -13.30 6.33 5.95
N ARG A 118 -13.12 5.24 5.21
CA ARG A 118 -14.13 4.64 4.35
C ARG A 118 -14.71 3.39 5.02
N GLY A 119 -15.98 3.43 5.43
CA GLY A 119 -16.63 2.36 6.20
C GLY A 119 -16.75 0.98 5.51
N ARG A 120 -16.51 0.92 4.18
CA ARG A 120 -16.59 -0.31 3.38
C ARG A 120 -15.24 -0.82 2.84
N GLY A 121 -14.13 -0.34 3.41
CA GLY A 121 -12.78 -0.78 3.06
C GLY A 121 -12.13 -0.04 1.88
N PRO A 122 -10.95 -0.50 1.42
CA PRO A 122 -10.17 0.20 0.42
C PRO A 122 -10.86 0.29 -0.94
N ALA A 123 -10.90 1.50 -1.51
CA ALA A 123 -11.54 1.78 -2.80
C ALA A 123 -10.94 0.95 -3.95
N CYS A 124 -9.62 0.75 -3.95
CA CYS A 124 -8.93 -0.02 -4.98
C CYS A 124 -9.35 -1.50 -5.01
N VAL A 125 -9.70 -2.08 -3.86
CA VAL A 125 -10.20 -3.47 -3.77
C VAL A 125 -11.61 -3.56 -4.34
N ASP A 126 -12.49 -2.62 -3.96
CA ASP A 126 -13.89 -2.59 -4.40
C ASP A 126 -14.05 -2.49 -5.92
N VAL A 127 -13.19 -1.70 -6.58
CA VAL A 127 -13.34 -1.41 -8.01
C VAL A 127 -12.57 -2.38 -8.92
N CYS A 128 -11.81 -3.31 -8.35
CA CYS A 128 -10.97 -4.20 -9.16
C CYS A 128 -11.84 -5.20 -9.95
N PRO A 129 -11.93 -5.11 -11.29
CA PRO A 129 -12.85 -5.94 -12.07
C PRO A 129 -12.47 -7.43 -12.08
N THR A 130 -11.22 -7.73 -11.80
CA THR A 130 -10.68 -9.09 -11.78
C THR A 130 -10.41 -9.62 -10.37
N ALA A 131 -10.81 -8.86 -9.34
CA ALA A 131 -10.51 -9.17 -7.93
C ALA A 131 -9.01 -9.47 -7.68
N ALA A 132 -8.12 -8.82 -8.44
CA ALA A 132 -6.68 -8.97 -8.29
C ALA A 132 -6.15 -8.39 -6.97
N LEU A 133 -6.93 -7.52 -6.32
CA LEU A 133 -6.61 -6.92 -5.02
C LEU A 133 -7.52 -7.48 -3.94
N SER A 134 -6.96 -7.84 -2.80
CA SER A 134 -7.71 -8.27 -1.63
C SER A 134 -7.05 -7.79 -0.34
N ILE A 135 -7.85 -7.62 0.70
CA ILE A 135 -7.33 -7.36 2.06
C ILE A 135 -6.96 -8.71 2.67
N MET A 136 -5.81 -8.74 3.32
CA MET A 136 -5.34 -9.89 4.08
C MET A 136 -4.97 -9.46 5.50
N THR A 137 -5.36 -10.30 6.47
CA THR A 137 -4.91 -10.18 7.86
C THR A 137 -3.72 -11.11 8.10
N GLU A 138 -3.01 -10.88 9.20
CA GLU A 138 -1.92 -11.74 9.63
C GLU A 138 -2.37 -13.20 9.83
N GLU A 139 -3.56 -13.40 10.38
CA GLU A 139 -4.15 -14.76 10.56
C GLU A 139 -4.37 -15.45 9.22
N GLN A 140 -4.93 -14.74 8.24
CA GLN A 140 -5.15 -15.27 6.89
C GLN A 140 -3.81 -15.57 6.18
N LEU A 141 -2.79 -14.74 6.38
CA LEU A 141 -1.46 -14.97 5.84
C LEU A 141 -0.84 -16.25 6.46
N SER A 142 -0.93 -16.41 7.78
CA SER A 142 -0.44 -17.61 8.48
C SER A 142 -1.16 -18.88 8.02
N ALA A 143 -2.47 -18.81 7.81
CA ALA A 143 -3.25 -19.93 7.28
C ALA A 143 -2.81 -20.31 5.85
N LEU A 144 -2.62 -19.31 4.99
CA LEU A 144 -2.14 -19.52 3.61
C LEU A 144 -0.73 -20.12 3.59
N GLN A 145 0.16 -19.65 4.45
CA GLN A 145 1.52 -20.19 4.60
C GLN A 145 1.48 -21.67 5.03
N LYS A 146 0.64 -22.01 6.01
CA LYS A 146 0.45 -23.39 6.45
C LYS A 146 -0.06 -24.28 5.30
N GLN A 147 -1.03 -23.83 4.51
CA GLN A 147 -1.52 -24.57 3.35
C GLN A 147 -0.42 -24.81 2.32
N ARG A 148 0.40 -23.79 2.01
CA ARG A 148 1.53 -23.93 1.08
C ARG A 148 2.57 -24.92 1.59
N ASN A 149 2.89 -24.89 2.89
CA ASN A 149 3.83 -25.83 3.49
C ASN A 149 3.32 -27.27 3.41
N ILE A 150 2.02 -27.52 3.66
CA ILE A 150 1.40 -28.83 3.52
C ILE A 150 1.45 -29.31 2.05
N ALA A 151 1.11 -28.45 1.10
CA ALA A 151 1.17 -28.80 -0.32
C ALA A 151 2.59 -29.13 -0.78
N THR A 152 3.59 -28.37 -0.34
CA THR A 152 5.00 -28.64 -0.62
C THR A 152 5.44 -29.97 0.00
N ALA A 153 5.10 -30.23 1.25
CA ALA A 153 5.42 -31.50 1.92
C ALA A 153 4.79 -32.70 1.19
N ALA A 154 3.55 -32.57 0.74
CA ALA A 154 2.88 -33.63 -0.05
C ALA A 154 3.58 -33.91 -1.39
N LEU A 155 4.14 -32.89 -2.05
CA LEU A 155 4.91 -33.04 -3.29
C LEU A 155 6.27 -33.70 -3.05
N LEU A 156 6.86 -33.51 -1.88
CA LEU A 156 8.17 -34.08 -1.52
C LEU A 156 8.07 -35.49 -0.95
N SER A 157 6.86 -35.99 -0.64
CA SER A 157 6.62 -37.35 -0.13
C SER A 157 6.35 -38.38 -1.24
N LEU A 158 6.52 -38.03 -2.51
CA LEU A 158 6.48 -38.92 -3.67
C LEU A 158 7.90 -39.29 -4.10
#